data_4203f9e2b089a80bfe211012deb777a7
#
_entry.id   4203f9e2b089a80bfe211012deb777a7
#
_cell.length_a   1.000
_cell.length_b   1.000
_cell.length_c   1.000
_cell.angle_alpha   90.00
_cell.angle_beta   90.00
_cell.angle_gamma   90.00
#
_symmetry.space_group_name_H-M   'P 1'
#
loop_
_entity.id
_entity.type
_entity.pdbx_description
1 polymer ?
#
loop_
_entity_poly.entity_id
_entity_poly.type
_entity_poly.pdbx_seq_one_letter_code
_entity_poly.pdbx_strand_id
1 'polypeptide(L)'
;TAGAGGGVLKPFLSGSSASTWNMLRQACLQRRAAVPPTLTELAVVPGIPEARYWLDREIAPLIRDVHQANHREAEALARTGEPNDMLPLANMLAVSGGSDAGTFAAGIIAGWTLHGSRPLFKMVTGISAGALVAPFAYLGSQYDDIIVRICSDLGPKDIFHSRNVLTRLASDGIAHSKPLSRLVAQYVTPDILAAIAAQYANGRLLMIGTTDLDAGRPVTWNMGAIAASGAPGALDLFRRILIASMSIPGAVSPVMI
;
A
#
# COMPACT_ATOMS: atom_id res chain seq x y z
N THR A 1 -2.38 -39.07 35.12
CA THR A 1 -1.15 -38.69 34.43
C THR A 1 -1.49 -38.31 33.00
N ALA A 2 -1.73 -37.05 32.78
CA ALA A 2 -2.06 -36.48 31.45
C ALA A 2 -0.78 -35.87 30.87
N GLY A 3 -0.35 -36.40 29.71
CA GLY A 3 0.74 -35.84 28.94
C GLY A 3 0.20 -34.73 28.03
N ALA A 4 0.63 -33.48 28.28
CA ALA A 4 0.35 -32.35 27.42
C ALA A 4 1.31 -32.39 26.19
N GLY A 5 0.76 -32.66 25.02
CA GLY A 5 1.44 -32.52 23.74
C GLY A 5 1.44 -31.08 23.27
N GLY A 6 2.49 -30.33 23.61
CA GLY A 6 2.75 -29.01 23.05
C GLY A 6 3.18 -29.11 21.59
N GLY A 7 2.27 -28.88 20.67
CA GLY A 7 2.58 -28.72 19.25
C GLY A 7 3.30 -27.40 19.01
N VAL A 8 4.64 -27.45 18.97
CA VAL A 8 5.46 -26.32 18.53
C VAL A 8 5.23 -26.14 17.03
N LEU A 9 4.55 -25.05 16.65
CA LEU A 9 4.54 -24.56 15.29
C LEU A 9 5.98 -24.24 14.87
N LYS A 10 6.61 -25.17 14.16
CA LYS A 10 7.90 -24.91 13.51
C LYS A 10 7.70 -23.80 12.48
N PRO A 11 8.53 -22.76 12.46
CA PRO A 11 8.44 -21.74 11.43
C PRO A 11 8.75 -22.39 10.07
N PHE A 12 7.84 -22.18 9.12
CA PHE A 12 7.88 -22.72 7.75
C PHE A 12 8.97 -22.04 6.88
N LEU A 13 10.01 -21.49 7.48
CA LEU A 13 11.12 -20.79 6.82
C LEU A 13 12.47 -21.39 7.20
N SER A 14 12.69 -22.64 6.85
CA SER A 14 14.02 -23.25 6.99
C SER A 14 14.72 -23.33 5.62
N GLY A 15 15.76 -22.56 5.44
CA GLY A 15 16.91 -22.89 4.57
C GLY A 15 16.83 -22.61 3.07
N SER A 16 15.65 -22.62 2.44
CA SER A 16 15.53 -22.41 0.97
C SER A 16 15.14 -21.00 0.56
N SER A 17 14.62 -20.18 1.47
CA SER A 17 14.08 -18.87 1.14
C SER A 17 15.17 -17.84 0.78
N ALA A 18 16.28 -17.81 1.49
CA ALA A 18 17.34 -16.82 1.26
C ALA A 18 18.08 -17.06 -0.08
N SER A 19 18.30 -18.32 -0.46
CA SER A 19 18.93 -18.65 -1.75
C SER A 19 18.00 -18.38 -2.93
N THR A 20 16.71 -18.69 -2.78
CA THR A 20 15.69 -18.42 -3.80
C THR A 20 15.48 -16.91 -3.95
N TRP A 21 15.43 -16.15 -2.86
CA TRP A 21 15.40 -14.69 -2.88
C TRP A 21 16.61 -14.08 -3.58
N ASN A 22 17.82 -14.56 -3.29
CA ASN A 22 19.03 -14.08 -3.94
C ASN A 22 19.06 -14.41 -5.43
N MET A 23 18.61 -15.58 -5.85
CA MET A 23 18.51 -15.93 -7.29
C MET A 23 17.47 -15.09 -8.00
N LEU A 24 16.29 -14.86 -7.42
CA LEU A 24 15.26 -14.01 -8.01
C LEU A 24 15.71 -12.55 -8.07
N ARG A 25 16.39 -12.05 -7.05
CA ARG A 25 17.00 -10.73 -7.03
C ARG A 25 18.04 -10.60 -8.14
N GLN A 26 18.94 -11.56 -8.29
CA GLN A 26 19.96 -11.55 -9.36
C GLN A 26 19.33 -11.62 -10.74
N ALA A 27 18.32 -12.43 -10.97
CA ALA A 27 17.63 -12.51 -12.24
C ALA A 27 16.91 -11.22 -12.63
N CYS A 28 16.31 -10.52 -11.65
CA CYS A 28 15.70 -9.20 -11.88
C CYS A 28 16.74 -8.10 -12.09
N LEU A 29 17.88 -8.16 -11.40
CA LEU A 29 18.94 -7.14 -11.47
C LEU A 29 19.83 -7.28 -12.71
N GLN A 30 19.92 -8.45 -13.32
CA GLN A 30 20.74 -8.67 -14.53
C GLN A 30 20.25 -7.93 -15.77
N ARG A 31 19.02 -7.43 -15.79
CA ARG A 31 18.43 -6.72 -16.95
C ARG A 31 18.50 -5.19 -16.89
N ARG A 32 18.97 -4.62 -15.77
CA ARG A 32 19.12 -3.17 -15.58
C ARG A 32 20.22 -2.85 -14.57
N ALA A 33 20.81 -1.67 -14.70
CA ALA A 33 21.70 -1.15 -13.67
C ALA A 33 20.88 -0.77 -12.44
N ALA A 34 21.05 -1.47 -11.33
CA ALA A 34 20.44 -1.10 -10.06
C ALA A 34 21.05 0.20 -9.53
N VAL A 35 20.23 1.03 -8.87
CA VAL A 35 20.74 2.20 -8.17
C VAL A 35 21.63 1.71 -7.00
N PRO A 36 22.87 2.19 -6.87
CA PRO A 36 23.69 1.84 -5.73
C PRO A 36 22.98 2.14 -4.40
N PRO A 37 23.05 1.26 -3.38
CA PRO A 37 22.33 1.46 -2.12
C PRO A 37 22.63 2.79 -1.43
N THR A 38 23.83 3.31 -1.61
CA THR A 38 24.27 4.62 -1.08
C THR A 38 23.58 5.81 -1.75
N LEU A 39 23.06 5.65 -2.97
CA LEU A 39 22.38 6.69 -3.72
C LEU A 39 20.85 6.57 -3.66
N THR A 40 20.33 5.43 -3.18
CA THR A 40 18.88 5.18 -3.14
C THR A 40 18.13 6.20 -2.29
N GLU A 41 18.71 6.64 -1.18
CA GLU A 41 18.12 7.64 -0.28
C GLU A 41 18.15 9.07 -0.85
N LEU A 42 19.10 9.35 -1.76
CA LEU A 42 19.21 10.65 -2.43
C LEU A 42 18.21 10.81 -3.57
N ALA A 43 17.62 9.70 -4.06
CA ALA A 43 16.64 9.75 -5.11
C ALA A 43 15.32 10.33 -4.56
N VAL A 44 14.88 11.45 -5.11
CA VAL A 44 13.62 12.11 -4.77
C VAL A 44 12.63 11.96 -5.90
N VAL A 45 11.33 11.95 -5.57
CA VAL A 45 10.27 12.01 -6.59
C VAL A 45 10.18 13.45 -7.08
N PRO A 46 10.38 13.71 -8.38
CA PRO A 46 10.36 15.07 -8.90
C PRO A 46 9.03 15.78 -8.59
N GLY A 47 9.11 16.95 -7.97
CA GLY A 47 7.95 17.77 -7.60
C GLY A 47 7.18 17.30 -6.36
N ILE A 48 7.59 16.20 -5.70
CA ILE A 48 6.91 15.66 -4.51
C ILE A 48 7.94 15.25 -3.47
N PRO A 49 8.49 16.20 -2.70
CA PRO A 49 9.64 15.95 -1.80
C PRO A 49 9.35 14.91 -0.71
N GLU A 50 8.11 14.86 -0.20
CA GLU A 50 7.70 13.95 0.88
C GLU A 50 6.85 12.78 0.37
N ALA A 51 7.12 12.31 -0.86
CA ALA A 51 6.39 11.20 -1.45
C ALA A 51 6.62 9.86 -0.74
N ARG A 52 7.75 9.67 -0.06
CA ARG A 52 8.14 8.39 0.55
C ARG A 52 9.06 8.53 1.77
N TYR A 53 9.07 7.50 2.60
CA TYR A 53 9.90 7.37 3.80
C TYR A 53 10.63 6.03 3.84
N TRP A 54 11.84 6.06 4.40
CA TRP A 54 12.71 4.91 4.68
C TRP A 54 12.68 4.64 6.18
N LEU A 55 11.59 4.05 6.69
CA LEU A 55 11.33 3.92 8.13
C LEU A 55 12.28 2.95 8.86
N ASP A 56 13.04 2.14 8.13
CA ASP A 56 14.10 1.29 8.66
C ASP A 56 15.39 2.08 9.01
N ARG A 57 15.47 3.33 8.59
CA ARG A 57 16.60 4.24 8.87
C ARG A 57 16.20 5.39 9.77
N GLU A 58 15.16 6.10 9.38
CA GLU A 58 14.80 7.34 10.03
C GLU A 58 13.28 7.51 10.07
N ILE A 59 12.74 7.65 11.29
CA ILE A 59 11.31 7.91 11.50
C ILE A 59 10.96 9.41 11.53
N ALA A 60 11.96 10.27 11.71
CA ALA A 60 11.76 11.70 11.90
C ALA A 60 10.98 12.39 10.76
N PRO A 61 11.18 12.04 9.46
CA PRO A 61 10.37 12.61 8.38
C PRO A 61 8.88 12.29 8.52
N LEU A 62 8.54 11.05 8.89
CA LEU A 62 7.14 10.67 9.14
C LEU A 62 6.56 11.41 10.34
N ILE A 63 7.33 11.57 11.42
CA ILE A 63 6.88 12.33 12.60
C ILE A 63 6.58 13.78 12.21
N ARG A 64 7.42 14.41 11.40
CA ARG A 64 7.16 15.79 10.90
C ARG A 64 5.85 15.86 10.11
N ASP A 65 5.59 14.87 9.23
CA ASP A 65 4.36 14.86 8.44
C ASP A 65 3.12 14.63 9.32
N VAL A 66 3.21 13.79 10.37
CA VAL A 66 2.14 13.65 11.38
C VAL A 66 1.88 14.97 12.09
N HIS A 67 2.90 15.72 12.47
CA HIS A 67 2.72 17.03 13.07
C HIS A 67 2.05 18.01 12.09
N GLN A 68 2.49 18.04 10.85
CA GLN A 68 1.87 18.87 9.81
C GLN A 68 0.41 18.43 9.56
N ALA A 69 0.13 17.13 9.59
CA ALA A 69 -1.23 16.60 9.48
C ALA A 69 -2.13 17.11 10.61
N ASN A 70 -1.61 17.14 11.86
CA ASN A 70 -2.34 17.69 13.00
C ASN A 70 -2.63 19.20 12.82
N HIS A 71 -1.68 19.96 12.29
CA HIS A 71 -1.92 21.37 11.97
C HIS A 71 -2.99 21.55 10.90
N ARG A 72 -2.93 20.78 9.79
CA ARG A 72 -3.95 20.82 8.75
C ARG A 72 -5.34 20.46 9.29
N GLU A 73 -5.43 19.49 10.22
CA GLU A 73 -6.69 19.13 10.86
C GLU A 73 -7.23 20.25 11.74
N ALA A 74 -6.38 20.86 12.58
CA ALA A 74 -6.77 21.98 13.42
C ALA A 74 -7.29 23.16 12.58
N GLU A 75 -6.61 23.48 11.49
CA GLU A 75 -7.06 24.52 10.54
C GLU A 75 -8.38 24.14 9.84
N ALA A 76 -8.57 22.86 9.50
CA ALA A 76 -9.82 22.40 8.91
C ALA A 76 -11.00 22.53 9.88
N LEU A 77 -10.80 22.14 11.14
CA LEU A 77 -11.80 22.30 12.22
C LEU A 77 -12.13 23.76 12.47
N ALA A 78 -11.12 24.63 12.54
CA ALA A 78 -11.33 26.08 12.73
C ALA A 78 -12.19 26.69 11.60
N ARG A 79 -12.07 26.20 10.36
CA ARG A 79 -12.92 26.66 9.24
C ARG A 79 -14.38 26.23 9.36
N THR A 80 -14.68 25.15 10.06
CA THR A 80 -16.07 24.69 10.28
C THR A 80 -16.77 25.40 11.44
N GLY A 81 -16.07 26.28 12.16
CA GLY A 81 -16.61 27.03 13.30
C GLY A 81 -16.74 26.21 14.58
N GLU A 82 -16.13 25.04 14.64
CA GLU A 82 -15.97 24.24 15.85
C GLU A 82 -14.58 24.48 16.45
N PRO A 83 -14.38 25.55 17.25
CA PRO A 83 -13.12 25.75 17.94
C PRO A 83 -13.03 24.68 19.03
N ASN A 84 -12.23 23.69 18.79
CA ASN A 84 -11.93 22.65 19.77
C ASN A 84 -10.45 22.81 20.15
N ASP A 85 -10.17 23.05 21.42
CA ASP A 85 -8.80 23.14 21.96
C ASP A 85 -8.07 21.78 21.86
N MET A 86 -8.80 20.71 21.54
CA MET A 86 -8.27 19.35 21.38
C MET A 86 -8.69 18.76 20.04
N LEU A 87 -7.72 18.13 19.37
CA LEU A 87 -8.01 17.33 18.18
C LEU A 87 -8.87 16.09 18.53
N PRO A 88 -9.73 15.64 17.60
CA PRO A 88 -10.50 14.42 17.79
C PRO A 88 -9.62 13.20 18.02
N LEU A 89 -10.20 12.15 18.64
CA LEU A 89 -9.51 10.89 18.85
C LEU A 89 -8.98 10.31 17.51
N ALA A 90 -7.70 10.02 17.48
CA ALA A 90 -7.05 9.48 16.29
C ALA A 90 -7.30 7.98 16.16
N ASN A 91 -8.22 7.58 15.30
CA ASN A 91 -8.40 6.19 14.89
C ASN A 91 -7.47 5.86 13.73
N MET A 92 -6.75 4.75 13.82
CA MET A 92 -5.83 4.29 12.79
C MET A 92 -6.26 2.91 12.29
N LEU A 93 -6.17 2.68 10.97
CA LEU A 93 -6.47 1.41 10.33
C LEU A 93 -5.23 0.90 9.60
N ALA A 94 -4.78 -0.31 9.93
CA ALA A 94 -3.74 -1.01 9.19
C ALA A 94 -4.37 -2.19 8.44
N VAL A 95 -4.36 -2.14 7.11
CA VAL A 95 -4.89 -3.20 6.25
C VAL A 95 -3.74 -4.09 5.80
N SER A 96 -3.70 -5.30 6.37
CA SER A 96 -2.66 -6.28 6.08
C SER A 96 -2.75 -6.82 4.66
N GLY A 97 -1.61 -7.26 4.13
CA GLY A 97 -1.54 -8.08 2.94
C GLY A 97 -1.96 -9.53 3.24
N GLY A 98 -2.00 -10.31 2.19
CA GLY A 98 -2.36 -11.73 2.22
C GLY A 98 -3.47 -11.99 1.21
N SER A 99 -3.22 -12.86 0.27
CA SER A 99 -4.02 -13.25 -0.87
C SER A 99 -5.55 -13.17 -0.63
N ASP A 100 -6.07 -14.05 0.21
CA ASP A 100 -7.50 -14.09 0.56
C ASP A 100 -7.87 -13.11 1.70
N ALA A 101 -6.88 -12.58 2.41
CA ALA A 101 -7.07 -11.66 3.52
C ALA A 101 -7.58 -10.27 3.06
N GLY A 102 -7.38 -9.90 1.79
CA GLY A 102 -7.98 -8.69 1.22
C GLY A 102 -9.50 -8.76 1.22
N THR A 103 -10.08 -9.91 0.85
CA THR A 103 -11.52 -10.17 0.89
C THR A 103 -12.05 -10.14 2.34
N PHE A 104 -11.29 -10.70 3.28
CA PHE A 104 -11.64 -10.67 4.70
C PHE A 104 -11.65 -9.23 5.24
N ALA A 105 -10.62 -8.42 4.94
CA ALA A 105 -10.57 -7.02 5.34
C ALA A 105 -11.75 -6.22 4.75
N ALA A 106 -12.09 -6.46 3.49
CA ALA A 106 -13.25 -5.84 2.84
C ALA A 106 -14.56 -6.19 3.56
N GLY A 107 -14.75 -7.45 3.91
CA GLY A 107 -15.93 -7.92 4.65
C GLY A 107 -16.03 -7.28 6.04
N ILE A 108 -14.93 -7.17 6.77
CA ILE A 108 -14.89 -6.48 8.08
C ILE A 108 -15.26 -5.00 7.92
N ILE A 109 -14.67 -4.30 6.96
CA ILE A 109 -14.89 -2.86 6.76
C ILE A 109 -16.36 -2.61 6.40
N ALA A 110 -16.92 -3.37 5.45
CA ALA A 110 -18.33 -3.26 5.05
C ALA A 110 -19.28 -3.62 6.22
N GLY A 111 -19.00 -4.71 6.93
CA GLY A 111 -19.78 -5.11 8.11
C GLY A 111 -19.72 -4.07 9.23
N TRP A 112 -18.58 -3.44 9.46
CA TRP A 112 -18.41 -2.37 10.45
C TRP A 112 -19.24 -1.13 10.08
N THR A 113 -19.31 -0.79 8.79
CA THR A 113 -20.19 0.28 8.29
C THR A 113 -21.67 -0.08 8.50
N LEU A 114 -22.07 -1.30 8.17
CA LEU A 114 -23.46 -1.77 8.40
C LEU A 114 -23.83 -1.73 9.89
N HIS A 115 -22.88 -2.01 10.78
CA HIS A 115 -23.09 -1.88 12.22
C HIS A 115 -23.22 -0.42 12.69
N GLY A 116 -22.81 0.56 11.87
CA GLY A 116 -22.95 2.00 12.18
C GLY A 116 -21.90 2.57 13.13
N SER A 117 -20.92 1.78 13.59
CA SER A 117 -19.90 2.24 14.54
C SER A 117 -18.51 2.45 13.92
N ARG A 118 -18.39 2.36 12.59
CA ARG A 118 -17.11 2.59 11.92
C ARG A 118 -16.65 4.03 12.08
N PRO A 119 -15.48 4.28 12.70
CA PRO A 119 -14.98 5.62 12.88
C PRO A 119 -14.40 6.17 11.57
N LEU A 120 -14.21 7.48 11.53
CA LEU A 120 -13.33 8.10 10.55
C LEU A 120 -11.88 7.82 10.94
N PHE A 121 -11.08 7.29 10.02
CA PHE A 121 -9.68 6.98 10.29
C PHE A 121 -8.80 8.20 10.01
N LYS A 122 -8.01 8.58 10.98
CA LYS A 122 -6.98 9.62 10.86
C LYS A 122 -5.84 9.18 9.95
N MET A 123 -5.44 7.93 10.08
CA MET A 123 -4.43 7.31 9.24
C MET A 123 -4.91 5.94 8.76
N VAL A 124 -4.69 5.65 7.49
CA VAL A 124 -4.88 4.31 6.93
C VAL A 124 -3.58 3.87 6.28
N THR A 125 -3.15 2.65 6.60
CA THR A 125 -1.99 2.02 5.94
C THR A 125 -2.42 0.76 5.23
N GLY A 126 -1.76 0.42 4.11
CA GLY A 126 -2.05 -0.78 3.34
C GLY A 126 -0.80 -1.40 2.73
N ILE A 127 -0.79 -2.74 2.65
CA ILE A 127 0.28 -3.51 2.00
C ILE A 127 -0.36 -4.62 1.16
N SER A 128 0.16 -4.89 -0.05
CA SER A 128 -0.30 -5.95 -0.93
C SER A 128 -1.79 -5.83 -1.25
N ALA A 129 -2.61 -6.86 -1.04
CA ALA A 129 -4.06 -6.77 -1.19
C ALA A 129 -4.68 -5.63 -0.36
N GLY A 130 -4.12 -5.37 0.84
CA GLY A 130 -4.53 -4.24 1.66
C GLY A 130 -4.24 -2.87 1.04
N ALA A 131 -3.28 -2.77 0.14
CA ALA A 131 -3.00 -1.53 -0.60
C ALA A 131 -4.13 -1.13 -1.55
N LEU A 132 -4.90 -2.09 -2.08
CA LEU A 132 -6.09 -1.79 -2.90
C LEU A 132 -7.30 -1.36 -2.08
N VAL A 133 -7.44 -1.89 -0.87
CA VAL A 133 -8.55 -1.57 0.04
C VAL A 133 -8.32 -0.23 0.74
N ALA A 134 -7.07 0.07 1.12
CA ALA A 134 -6.71 1.22 1.94
C ALA A 134 -7.20 2.58 1.40
N PRO A 135 -7.07 2.93 0.10
CA PRO A 135 -7.54 4.22 -0.41
C PRO A 135 -9.04 4.44 -0.20
N PHE A 136 -9.86 3.40 -0.40
CA PHE A 136 -11.31 3.48 -0.28
C PHE A 136 -11.77 3.45 1.17
N ALA A 137 -11.12 2.63 2.01
CA ALA A 137 -11.32 2.67 3.46
C ALA A 137 -10.96 4.04 4.07
N TYR A 138 -9.93 4.69 3.54
CA TYR A 138 -9.52 6.03 3.91
C TYR A 138 -10.56 7.09 3.50
N LEU A 139 -11.14 6.97 2.33
CA LEU A 139 -12.16 7.91 1.84
C LEU A 139 -13.48 7.83 2.62
N GLY A 140 -13.83 6.66 3.16
CA GLY A 140 -15.01 6.50 4.01
C GLY A 140 -16.06 5.52 3.46
N SER A 141 -17.16 5.39 4.18
CA SER A 141 -18.19 4.37 3.94
C SER A 141 -18.89 4.46 2.58
N GLN A 142 -18.95 5.65 1.98
CA GLN A 142 -19.52 5.84 0.64
C GLN A 142 -18.74 5.13 -0.48
N TYR A 143 -17.56 4.59 -0.17
CA TYR A 143 -16.72 3.83 -1.10
C TYR A 143 -16.69 2.32 -0.81
N ASP A 144 -17.49 1.82 0.13
CA ASP A 144 -17.47 0.42 0.50
C ASP A 144 -17.91 -0.51 -0.63
N ASP A 145 -18.85 -0.07 -1.47
CA ASP A 145 -19.22 -0.80 -2.69
C ASP A 145 -18.03 -1.04 -3.62
N ILE A 146 -17.11 -0.07 -3.71
CA ILE A 146 -15.89 -0.22 -4.50
C ILE A 146 -14.97 -1.25 -3.85
N ILE A 147 -14.82 -1.24 -2.52
CA ILE A 147 -14.02 -2.22 -1.79
C ILE A 147 -14.54 -3.64 -2.07
N VAL A 148 -15.86 -3.85 -1.96
CA VAL A 148 -16.48 -5.14 -2.22
C VAL A 148 -16.27 -5.58 -3.67
N ARG A 149 -16.47 -4.68 -4.65
CA ARG A 149 -16.26 -4.98 -6.08
C ARG A 149 -14.83 -5.33 -6.39
N ILE A 150 -13.85 -4.55 -5.92
CA ILE A 150 -12.43 -4.85 -6.11
C ILE A 150 -12.10 -6.26 -5.60
N CYS A 151 -12.61 -6.64 -4.43
CA CYS A 151 -12.36 -7.95 -3.86
C CYS A 151 -13.11 -9.07 -4.61
N SER A 152 -14.25 -8.78 -5.23
CA SER A 152 -14.99 -9.73 -6.06
C SER A 152 -14.33 -9.92 -7.43
N ASP A 153 -13.80 -8.83 -8.01
CA ASP A 153 -13.13 -8.84 -9.31
C ASP A 153 -11.72 -9.45 -9.22
N LEU A 154 -11.09 -9.37 -8.04
CA LEU A 154 -9.83 -10.07 -7.71
C LEU A 154 -10.12 -11.51 -7.32
N GLY A 155 -10.62 -12.31 -8.25
CA GLY A 155 -10.79 -13.75 -8.02
C GLY A 155 -9.43 -14.46 -7.81
N PRO A 156 -9.42 -15.65 -7.16
CA PRO A 156 -8.20 -16.46 -6.99
C PRO A 156 -7.46 -16.73 -8.30
N LYS A 157 -8.15 -16.68 -9.43
CA LYS A 157 -7.59 -16.86 -10.78
C LYS A 157 -6.74 -15.69 -11.24
N ASP A 158 -7.00 -14.48 -10.78
CA ASP A 158 -6.30 -13.27 -11.20
C ASP A 158 -5.03 -13.03 -10.37
N ILE A 159 -5.01 -13.53 -9.13
CA ILE A 159 -3.88 -13.46 -8.21
C ILE A 159 -2.98 -14.70 -8.32
N PHE A 160 -3.54 -15.89 -8.59
CA PHE A 160 -2.85 -17.17 -8.56
C PHE A 160 -3.02 -18.02 -9.81
N HIS A 161 -2.65 -17.53 -10.97
CA HIS A 161 -2.42 -18.40 -12.11
C HIS A 161 -1.04 -19.07 -11.99
N SER A 162 -0.77 -19.81 -10.91
CA SER A 162 0.48 -20.53 -10.85
C SER A 162 0.50 -21.76 -9.96
N ARG A 163 0.17 -22.90 -10.55
CA ARG A 163 0.76 -24.17 -10.12
C ARG A 163 2.12 -24.48 -10.81
N ASN A 164 2.59 -23.62 -11.71
CA ASN A 164 3.85 -23.81 -12.45
C ASN A 164 4.69 -22.53 -12.45
N VAL A 165 5.16 -22.10 -11.26
CA VAL A 165 6.05 -20.93 -11.09
C VAL A 165 7.36 -21.10 -11.88
N LEU A 166 7.87 -22.33 -11.99
CA LEU A 166 9.16 -22.61 -12.67
C LEU A 166 9.10 -22.43 -14.19
N THR A 167 7.96 -22.68 -14.84
CA THR A 167 7.82 -22.54 -16.30
C THR A 167 7.56 -21.10 -16.75
N ARG A 168 7.15 -20.20 -15.84
CA ARG A 168 6.85 -18.79 -16.13
C ARG A 168 8.01 -17.84 -15.91
N LEU A 169 9.05 -18.26 -15.19
CA LEU A 169 10.31 -17.50 -15.06
C LEU A 169 11.05 -17.33 -16.40
N ALA A 170 10.71 -18.16 -17.41
CA ALA A 170 11.34 -18.12 -18.74
C ALA A 170 10.56 -17.31 -19.79
N SER A 171 9.30 -16.91 -19.53
CA SER A 171 8.48 -16.19 -20.51
C SER A 171 8.12 -14.79 -19.99
N ASP A 172 8.58 -13.79 -20.70
CA ASP A 172 8.26 -12.36 -20.69
C ASP A 172 7.34 -11.85 -19.57
N GLY A 173 7.97 -11.42 -18.46
CA GLY A 173 7.31 -10.85 -17.28
C GLY A 173 6.48 -9.56 -17.49
N ILE A 174 6.42 -9.03 -18.71
CA ILE A 174 5.68 -7.79 -19.03
C ILE A 174 4.18 -8.05 -19.24
N ALA A 175 3.78 -9.27 -19.58
CA ALA A 175 2.40 -9.58 -19.93
C ALA A 175 1.46 -9.77 -18.71
N HIS A 176 1.98 -10.03 -17.51
CA HIS A 176 1.19 -10.47 -16.37
C HIS A 176 0.66 -9.35 -15.45
N SER A 177 1.13 -8.12 -15.63
CA SER A 177 0.63 -6.95 -14.87
C SER A 177 -0.58 -6.26 -15.52
N LYS A 178 -0.90 -6.57 -16.75
CA LYS A 178 -1.99 -5.88 -17.51
C LYS A 178 -3.37 -6.00 -16.86
N PRO A 179 -3.83 -7.17 -16.35
CA PRO A 179 -5.13 -7.26 -15.68
C PRO A 179 -5.17 -6.39 -14.41
N LEU A 180 -4.15 -6.48 -13.56
CA LEU A 180 -4.03 -5.68 -12.35
C LEU A 180 -3.95 -4.18 -12.66
N SER A 181 -3.20 -3.78 -13.68
CA SER A 181 -3.10 -2.38 -14.10
C SER A 181 -4.44 -1.85 -14.59
N ARG A 182 -5.22 -2.66 -15.32
CA ARG A 182 -6.57 -2.29 -15.75
C ARG A 182 -7.53 -2.15 -14.58
N LEU A 183 -7.50 -3.08 -13.64
CA LEU A 183 -8.31 -3.03 -12.42
C LEU A 183 -7.99 -1.76 -11.61
N VAL A 184 -6.72 -1.50 -11.34
CA VAL A 184 -6.31 -0.29 -10.62
C VAL A 184 -6.74 0.97 -11.38
N ALA A 185 -6.58 1.01 -12.71
CA ALA A 185 -6.99 2.17 -13.51
C ALA A 185 -8.51 2.38 -13.54
N GLN A 186 -9.29 1.31 -13.45
CA GLN A 186 -10.75 1.36 -13.39
C GLN A 186 -11.25 2.04 -12.12
N TYR A 187 -10.65 1.72 -10.98
CA TYR A 187 -11.13 2.21 -9.68
C TYR A 187 -10.38 3.45 -9.18
N VAL A 188 -9.09 3.60 -9.50
CA VAL A 188 -8.31 4.78 -9.12
C VAL A 188 -8.38 5.81 -10.26
N THR A 189 -9.44 6.60 -10.22
CA THR A 189 -9.74 7.67 -11.20
C THR A 189 -9.15 9.02 -10.76
N PRO A 190 -9.11 10.05 -11.64
CA PRO A 190 -8.77 11.40 -11.22
C PRO A 190 -9.63 11.92 -10.06
N ASP A 191 -10.93 11.57 -10.02
CA ASP A 191 -11.84 11.99 -8.95
C ASP A 191 -11.47 11.35 -7.61
N ILE A 192 -11.07 10.07 -7.62
CA ILE A 192 -10.56 9.39 -6.42
C ILE A 192 -9.27 10.06 -5.93
N LEU A 193 -8.37 10.40 -6.84
CA LEU A 193 -7.15 11.13 -6.49
C LEU A 193 -7.47 12.48 -5.86
N ALA A 194 -8.38 13.24 -6.44
CA ALA A 194 -8.83 14.53 -5.90
C ALA A 194 -9.50 14.40 -4.53
N ALA A 195 -10.32 13.34 -4.34
CA ALA A 195 -10.93 13.06 -3.04
C ALA A 195 -9.87 12.75 -1.97
N ILE A 196 -8.83 11.97 -2.32
CA ILE A 196 -7.71 11.66 -1.40
C ILE A 196 -6.93 12.94 -1.07
N ALA A 197 -6.66 13.79 -2.06
CA ALA A 197 -6.00 15.08 -1.86
C ALA A 197 -6.79 15.98 -0.89
N ALA A 198 -8.11 16.03 -1.02
CA ALA A 198 -8.97 16.78 -0.12
C ALA A 198 -8.91 16.26 1.32
N GLN A 199 -8.90 14.95 1.52
CA GLN A 199 -8.75 14.36 2.85
C GLN A 199 -7.35 14.60 3.45
N TYR A 200 -6.31 14.60 2.62
CA TYR A 200 -4.95 14.96 3.04
C TYR A 200 -4.87 16.42 3.49
N ALA A 201 -5.52 17.33 2.77
CA ALA A 201 -5.62 18.74 3.16
C ALA A 201 -6.36 18.94 4.50
N ASN A 202 -7.25 18.01 4.87
CA ASN A 202 -7.92 17.97 6.16
C ASN A 202 -7.09 17.23 7.25
N GLY A 203 -5.82 16.98 7.01
CA GLY A 203 -4.91 16.42 8.00
C GLY A 203 -4.98 14.90 8.15
N ARG A 204 -5.58 14.16 7.21
CA ARG A 204 -5.61 12.70 7.23
C ARG A 204 -4.46 12.13 6.41
N LEU A 205 -3.98 10.93 6.76
CA LEU A 205 -2.82 10.29 6.14
C LEU A 205 -3.19 8.95 5.50
N LEU A 206 -2.77 8.73 4.26
CA LEU A 206 -2.87 7.45 3.56
C LEU A 206 -1.46 6.99 3.20
N MET A 207 -1.04 5.83 3.72
CA MET A 207 0.29 5.28 3.53
C MET A 207 0.23 3.90 2.89
N ILE A 208 1.08 3.66 1.88
CA ILE A 208 1.21 2.35 1.22
C ILE A 208 2.64 1.86 1.34
N GLY A 209 2.77 0.59 1.78
CA GLY A 209 4.06 -0.08 1.89
C GLY A 209 4.43 -0.82 0.60
N THR A 210 5.70 -0.70 0.20
CA THR A 210 6.33 -1.48 -0.87
C THR A 210 7.71 -1.95 -0.44
N THR A 211 8.37 -2.75 -1.28
CA THR A 211 9.78 -3.11 -1.10
C THR A 211 10.59 -2.62 -2.30
N ASP A 212 11.62 -1.82 -2.05
CA ASP A 212 12.65 -1.53 -3.05
C ASP A 212 13.52 -2.77 -3.23
N LEU A 213 13.45 -3.39 -4.41
CA LEU A 213 14.16 -4.64 -4.69
C LEU A 213 15.66 -4.42 -4.91
N ASP A 214 16.08 -3.23 -5.34
CA ASP A 214 17.48 -2.91 -5.55
C ASP A 214 18.21 -2.73 -4.22
N ALA A 215 17.59 -1.97 -3.31
CA ALA A 215 18.12 -1.76 -1.98
C ALA A 215 17.79 -2.91 -1.01
N GLY A 216 16.77 -3.73 -1.31
CA GLY A 216 16.26 -4.79 -0.43
C GLY A 216 15.63 -4.22 0.84
N ARG A 217 14.97 -3.05 0.75
CA ARG A 217 14.47 -2.27 1.89
C ARG A 217 12.98 -1.94 1.78
N PRO A 218 12.26 -1.83 2.91
CA PRO A 218 10.89 -1.36 2.91
C PRO A 218 10.82 0.13 2.59
N VAL A 219 9.80 0.52 1.82
CA VAL A 219 9.48 1.91 1.49
C VAL A 219 8.03 2.17 1.86
N THR A 220 7.78 3.25 2.59
CA THR A 220 6.43 3.73 2.89
C THR A 220 6.13 4.97 2.05
N TRP A 221 5.07 4.92 1.26
CA TRP A 221 4.66 6.00 0.36
C TRP A 221 3.56 6.85 0.98
N ASN A 222 3.71 8.17 0.96
CA ASN A 222 2.68 9.13 1.34
C ASN A 222 1.75 9.38 0.15
N MET A 223 0.69 8.59 0.08
CA MET A 223 -0.26 8.65 -1.03
C MET A 223 -1.08 9.94 -1.02
N GLY A 224 -1.30 10.52 0.16
CA GLY A 224 -1.96 11.81 0.32
C GLY A 224 -1.14 12.96 -0.26
N ALA A 225 0.17 13.01 0.05
CA ALA A 225 1.08 14.00 -0.50
C ALA A 225 1.20 13.87 -2.03
N ILE A 226 1.26 12.64 -2.56
CA ILE A 226 1.27 12.39 -4.00
C ILE A 226 -0.02 12.91 -4.64
N ALA A 227 -1.17 12.60 -4.06
CA ALA A 227 -2.47 13.05 -4.57
C ALA A 227 -2.62 14.58 -4.55
N ALA A 228 -2.12 15.25 -3.51
CA ALA A 228 -2.22 16.69 -3.32
C ALA A 228 -1.14 17.50 -4.06
N SER A 229 -0.14 16.83 -4.64
CA SER A 229 1.02 17.50 -5.24
C SER A 229 0.70 18.34 -6.48
N GLY A 230 -0.36 18.01 -7.23
CA GLY A 230 -0.64 18.59 -8.54
C GLY A 230 0.44 18.28 -9.60
N ALA A 231 1.42 17.42 -9.28
CA ALA A 231 2.52 17.11 -10.18
C ALA A 231 2.04 16.37 -11.44
N PRO A 232 2.58 16.66 -12.61
CA PRO A 232 2.34 15.85 -13.80
C PRO A 232 2.72 14.40 -13.54
N GLY A 233 1.80 13.45 -13.82
CA GLY A 233 2.03 12.03 -13.58
C GLY A 233 1.72 11.54 -12.15
N ALA A 234 1.22 12.39 -11.24
CA ALA A 234 0.84 11.98 -9.88
C ALA A 234 -0.15 10.80 -9.87
N LEU A 235 -1.15 10.78 -10.75
CA LEU A 235 -2.10 9.68 -10.89
C LEU A 235 -1.43 8.38 -11.35
N ASP A 236 -0.51 8.46 -12.30
CA ASP A 236 0.24 7.30 -12.79
C ASP A 236 1.16 6.77 -11.68
N LEU A 237 1.87 7.63 -10.99
CA LEU A 237 2.69 7.26 -9.83
C LEU A 237 1.86 6.58 -8.74
N PHE A 238 0.71 7.16 -8.39
CA PHE A 238 -0.20 6.59 -7.39
C PHE A 238 -0.61 5.16 -7.77
N ARG A 239 -1.03 4.95 -9.02
CA ARG A 239 -1.41 3.63 -9.54
C ARG A 239 -0.25 2.65 -9.53
N ARG A 240 0.95 3.08 -9.95
CA ARG A 240 2.17 2.24 -9.95
C ARG A 240 2.54 1.79 -8.54
N ILE A 241 2.41 2.64 -7.53
CA ILE A 241 2.69 2.27 -6.14
C ILE A 241 1.74 1.17 -5.66
N LEU A 242 0.43 1.25 -5.96
CA LEU A 242 -0.53 0.21 -5.62
C LEU A 242 -0.16 -1.11 -6.30
N ILE A 243 0.17 -1.08 -7.59
CA ILE A 243 0.58 -2.26 -8.35
C ILE A 243 1.90 -2.81 -7.79
N ALA A 244 2.88 -1.95 -7.45
CA ALA A 244 4.15 -2.35 -6.88
C ALA A 244 3.97 -3.07 -5.54
N SER A 245 3.07 -2.56 -4.68
CA SER A 245 2.74 -3.19 -3.40
C SER A 245 2.17 -4.62 -3.57
N MET A 246 1.46 -4.87 -4.66
CA MET A 246 0.88 -6.18 -4.99
C MET A 246 1.82 -7.08 -5.79
N SER A 247 2.95 -6.56 -6.27
CA SER A 247 3.87 -7.30 -7.12
C SER A 247 4.73 -8.26 -6.30
N ILE A 248 4.24 -9.49 -6.14
CA ILE A 248 4.98 -10.56 -5.46
C ILE A 248 6.10 -11.04 -6.38
N PRO A 249 7.37 -10.97 -5.96
CA PRO A 249 8.49 -11.46 -6.75
C PRO A 249 8.31 -12.93 -7.19
N GLY A 250 8.52 -13.19 -8.47
CA GLY A 250 8.31 -14.50 -9.07
C GLY A 250 6.88 -14.77 -9.57
N ALA A 251 5.88 -13.98 -9.15
CA ALA A 251 4.50 -14.10 -9.63
C ALA A 251 4.10 -12.91 -10.52
N VAL A 252 4.54 -11.70 -10.18
CA VAL A 252 4.26 -10.47 -10.92
C VAL A 252 5.58 -9.72 -11.14
N SER A 253 5.73 -9.10 -12.31
CA SER A 253 6.94 -8.34 -12.61
C SER A 253 7.07 -7.13 -11.68
N PRO A 254 8.31 -6.79 -11.26
CA PRO A 254 8.57 -5.56 -10.53
C PRO A 254 8.10 -4.33 -11.29
N VAL A 255 7.59 -3.36 -10.55
CA VAL A 255 7.17 -2.07 -11.10
C VAL A 255 8.33 -1.08 -10.97
N MET A 256 8.63 -0.38 -12.06
CA MET A 256 9.59 0.72 -12.04
C MET A 256 8.90 1.99 -11.55
N ILE A 257 9.46 2.60 -10.52
CA ILE A 257 8.97 3.86 -9.93
C ILE A 257 10.08 4.88 -9.95
#